data_47330cce594c5c376ec9e3160a077e47
#
_entry.id   47330cce594c5c376ec9e3160a077e47
#
_cell.length_a   1.000
_cell.length_b   1.000
_cell.length_c   1.000
_cell.angle_alpha   90.00
_cell.angle_beta   90.00
_cell.angle_gamma   90.00
#
_symmetry.space_group_name_H-M   'P 1'
#
loop_
_entity.id
_entity.type
_entity.pdbx_description
1 polymer ?
#
loop_
_entity_poly.entity_id
_entity_poly.type
_entity_poly.pdbx_seq_one_letter_code
_entity_poly.pdbx_strand_id
1 'polypeptide(L)'
;MKLTVVGCSGSFPSADSPCSSYLVEADGYRLVLDLGNGALGALQKYADIYQVDAVLLSHLHADHCVDLCAYWVARNYRAEGCPDPMPVYGPAGTAERLARAYDMPENPGMKEVFDFRTLTPGSFDLGPFRIGVAQVNHPVDAFAFRIEHAGRSLVYSGDTGESADLVELARDTDLFLCEAAYIDGRDTYRAVHLNGREAGEHATAAGARRLVLTHIPPWTDAERNRRDAEGAYAGPVEVARAGAVYEI
;
A
#
# COMPACT_ATOMS: atom_id res chain seq x y z
N MET A 1 6.30 13.18 9.51
CA MET A 1 5.92 11.81 9.11
C MET A 1 6.89 11.35 8.05
N LYS A 2 7.39 10.11 8.15
CA LYS A 2 8.36 9.55 7.20
C LYS A 2 7.74 8.37 6.46
N LEU A 3 7.87 8.34 5.13
CA LEU A 3 7.52 7.21 4.27
C LEU A 3 8.79 6.55 3.73
N THR A 4 8.96 5.25 3.95
CA THR A 4 10.01 4.44 3.32
C THR A 4 9.37 3.46 2.34
N VAL A 5 9.79 3.48 1.08
CA VAL A 5 9.36 2.51 0.07
C VAL A 5 10.09 1.19 0.30
N VAL A 6 9.42 0.20 0.85
CA VAL A 6 9.98 -1.15 1.06
C VAL A 6 9.96 -1.93 -0.25
N GLY A 7 8.85 -1.86 -0.98
CA GLY A 7 8.65 -2.44 -2.28
C GLY A 7 7.62 -1.65 -3.09
N CYS A 8 7.80 -1.60 -4.42
CA CYS A 8 6.97 -0.82 -5.34
C CYS A 8 6.73 -1.51 -6.69
N SER A 9 7.13 -2.78 -6.83
CA SER A 9 6.85 -3.56 -8.04
C SER A 9 5.39 -3.99 -8.07
N GLY A 10 4.72 -3.77 -9.19
CA GLY A 10 3.35 -4.24 -9.40
C GLY A 10 3.30 -5.69 -9.89
N SER A 11 2.23 -6.38 -9.61
CA SER A 11 1.88 -7.75 -10.04
C SER A 11 2.82 -8.85 -9.54
N PHE A 12 4.13 -8.66 -9.56
CA PHE A 12 5.14 -9.58 -9.06
C PHE A 12 6.45 -8.84 -8.73
N PRO A 13 7.33 -9.40 -7.87
CA PRO A 13 8.57 -8.71 -7.52
C PRO A 13 9.52 -8.63 -8.70
N SER A 14 10.20 -7.50 -8.85
CA SER A 14 11.34 -7.33 -9.76
C SER A 14 12.64 -7.78 -9.10
N ALA A 15 13.74 -7.79 -9.88
CA ALA A 15 15.07 -8.04 -9.31
C ALA A 15 15.49 -7.00 -8.26
N ASP A 16 15.01 -5.76 -8.42
CA ASP A 16 15.42 -4.61 -7.62
C ASP A 16 14.39 -4.17 -6.57
N SER A 17 13.17 -4.74 -6.61
CA SER A 17 12.08 -4.35 -5.72
C SER A 17 11.14 -5.51 -5.41
N PRO A 18 10.78 -5.73 -4.13
CA PRO A 18 9.61 -6.49 -3.76
C PRO A 18 8.34 -5.88 -4.34
N CYS A 19 7.22 -6.62 -4.22
CA CYS A 19 5.89 -6.08 -4.45
C CYS A 19 5.51 -5.00 -3.42
N SER A 20 4.34 -4.41 -3.61
CA SER A 20 3.85 -3.26 -2.84
C SER A 20 4.00 -3.44 -1.33
N SER A 21 4.78 -2.57 -0.73
CA SER A 21 4.89 -2.40 0.73
C SER A 21 5.54 -1.07 1.07
N TYR A 22 4.95 -0.35 2.03
CA TYR A 22 5.41 0.98 2.40
C TYR A 22 5.38 1.12 3.91
N LEU A 23 6.50 1.57 4.50
CA LEU A 23 6.61 1.81 5.94
C LEU A 23 6.38 3.30 6.21
N VAL A 24 5.36 3.60 7.02
CA VAL A 24 5.05 4.95 7.48
C VAL A 24 5.38 5.07 8.97
N GLU A 25 6.18 6.07 9.33
CA GLU A 25 6.66 6.25 10.70
C GLU A 25 6.38 7.67 11.20
N ALA A 26 5.88 7.78 12.43
CA ALA A 26 5.80 9.02 13.20
C ALA A 26 5.73 8.70 14.70
N ASP A 27 6.35 9.53 15.54
CA ASP A 27 6.32 9.44 17.01
C ASP A 27 6.65 8.04 17.58
N GLY A 28 7.52 7.29 16.88
CA GLY A 28 7.92 5.94 17.23
C GLY A 28 6.94 4.84 16.78
N TYR A 29 5.80 5.19 16.20
CA TYR A 29 4.82 4.24 15.65
C TYR A 29 5.21 3.83 14.22
N ARG A 30 5.10 2.55 13.90
CA ARG A 30 5.45 1.95 12.60
C ARG A 30 4.22 1.28 11.99
N LEU A 31 3.72 1.90 10.94
CA LEU A 31 2.60 1.42 10.14
C LEU A 31 3.10 0.90 8.80
N VAL A 32 2.72 -0.33 8.43
CA VAL A 32 3.02 -0.90 7.11
C VAL A 32 1.76 -0.87 6.24
N LEU A 33 1.86 -0.30 5.05
CA LEU A 33 0.82 -0.33 4.03
C LEU A 33 1.19 -1.42 3.02
N ASP A 34 0.37 -2.43 2.92
CA ASP A 34 0.57 -3.67 2.16
C ASP A 34 1.84 -4.46 2.53
N LEU A 35 1.82 -5.75 2.26
CA LEU A 35 2.96 -6.64 2.48
C LEU A 35 2.96 -7.73 1.41
N GLY A 36 3.31 -7.33 0.18
CA GLY A 36 3.35 -8.21 -0.98
C GLY A 36 4.60 -9.08 -1.03
N ASN A 37 4.71 -9.90 -2.06
CA ASN A 37 5.79 -10.87 -2.23
C ASN A 37 7.19 -10.27 -2.04
N GLY A 38 7.99 -10.83 -1.14
CA GLY A 38 9.37 -10.43 -0.83
C GLY A 38 9.49 -9.22 0.09
N ALA A 39 8.37 -8.58 0.44
CA ALA A 39 8.37 -7.35 1.22
C ALA A 39 8.80 -7.57 2.67
N LEU A 40 8.43 -8.69 3.30
CA LEU A 40 8.87 -8.99 4.68
C LEU A 40 10.40 -9.10 4.78
N GLY A 41 11.03 -9.73 3.79
CA GLY A 41 12.49 -9.81 3.73
C GLY A 41 13.14 -8.43 3.60
N ALA A 42 12.60 -7.59 2.73
CA ALA A 42 13.11 -6.23 2.50
C ALA A 42 12.85 -5.29 3.68
N LEU A 43 11.69 -5.41 4.35
CA LEU A 43 11.30 -4.59 5.51
C LEU A 43 12.34 -4.66 6.64
N GLN A 44 12.99 -5.81 6.83
CA GLN A 44 14.04 -6.01 7.84
C GLN A 44 15.28 -5.10 7.64
N LYS A 45 15.45 -4.50 6.46
CA LYS A 45 16.50 -3.49 6.22
C LYS A 45 16.19 -2.14 6.85
N TYR A 46 14.92 -1.88 7.15
CA TYR A 46 14.42 -0.55 7.54
C TYR A 46 13.83 -0.53 8.94
N ALA A 47 13.31 -1.66 9.42
CA ALA A 47 12.72 -1.80 10.74
C ALA A 47 12.91 -3.20 11.32
N ASP A 48 12.92 -3.29 12.65
CA ASP A 48 12.70 -4.55 13.35
C ASP A 48 11.24 -4.95 13.14
N ILE A 49 11.02 -6.11 12.49
CA ILE A 49 9.67 -6.60 12.19
C ILE A 49 8.82 -6.88 13.44
N TYR A 50 9.46 -7.12 14.58
CA TYR A 50 8.75 -7.31 15.86
C TYR A 50 8.30 -6.00 16.50
N GLN A 51 8.70 -4.86 15.94
CA GLN A 51 8.33 -3.51 16.37
C GLN A 51 7.41 -2.79 15.37
N VAL A 52 6.82 -3.52 14.43
CA VAL A 52 5.71 -3.02 13.61
C VAL A 52 4.45 -3.02 14.44
N ASP A 53 3.75 -1.89 14.48
CA ASP A 53 2.57 -1.68 15.34
C ASP A 53 1.28 -2.08 14.65
N ALA A 54 1.18 -1.93 13.32
CA ALA A 54 0.01 -2.33 12.54
C ALA A 54 0.33 -2.52 11.05
N VAL A 55 -0.53 -3.27 10.37
CA VAL A 55 -0.55 -3.38 8.90
C VAL A 55 -1.92 -2.95 8.37
N LEU A 56 -1.94 -2.14 7.30
CA LEU A 56 -3.13 -1.85 6.51
C LEU A 56 -2.98 -2.53 5.14
N LEU A 57 -3.93 -3.37 4.77
CA LEU A 57 -4.00 -4.01 3.46
C LEU A 57 -5.00 -3.30 2.58
N SER A 58 -4.55 -2.81 1.42
CA SER A 58 -5.41 -2.19 0.42
C SER A 58 -6.41 -3.19 -0.15
N HIS A 59 -5.94 -4.38 -0.50
CA HIS A 59 -6.75 -5.49 -1.00
C HIS A 59 -6.03 -6.84 -0.85
N LEU A 60 -6.63 -7.93 -1.35
CA LEU A 60 -6.16 -9.29 -1.05
C LEU A 60 -5.53 -10.01 -2.26
N HIS A 61 -5.05 -9.30 -3.27
CA HIS A 61 -4.15 -9.91 -4.25
C HIS A 61 -2.80 -10.26 -3.61
N ALA A 62 -2.14 -11.30 -4.12
CA ALA A 62 -0.94 -11.84 -3.50
C ALA A 62 0.20 -10.83 -3.40
N ASP A 63 0.35 -9.98 -4.39
CA ASP A 63 1.36 -8.93 -4.45
C ASP A 63 1.12 -7.74 -3.50
N HIS A 64 0.06 -7.82 -2.66
CA HIS A 64 -0.25 -6.87 -1.59
C HIS A 64 -0.33 -7.51 -0.20
N CYS A 65 -0.49 -8.83 -0.07
CA CYS A 65 -0.78 -9.42 1.24
C CYS A 65 -0.05 -10.72 1.58
N VAL A 66 0.56 -11.43 0.60
CA VAL A 66 0.96 -12.83 0.82
C VAL A 66 2.11 -12.99 1.81
N ASP A 67 2.98 -12.00 1.97
CA ASP A 67 4.08 -12.08 2.95
C ASP A 67 3.61 -12.03 4.41
N LEU A 68 2.32 -11.73 4.67
CA LEU A 68 1.72 -11.98 5.99
C LEU A 68 1.75 -13.46 6.37
N CYS A 69 1.77 -14.38 5.41
CA CYS A 69 1.96 -15.80 5.68
C CYS A 69 3.36 -16.07 6.28
N ALA A 70 4.41 -15.50 5.68
CA ALA A 70 5.77 -15.59 6.21
C ALA A 70 5.92 -14.81 7.53
N TYR A 71 5.23 -13.69 7.66
CA TYR A 71 5.23 -12.88 8.88
C TYR A 71 4.56 -13.62 10.06
N TRP A 72 3.49 -14.36 9.79
CA TRP A 72 2.90 -15.27 10.78
C TRP A 72 3.94 -16.26 11.31
N VAL A 73 4.74 -16.90 10.43
CA VAL A 73 5.83 -17.82 10.82
C VAL A 73 6.83 -17.10 11.72
N ALA A 74 7.31 -15.94 11.30
CA ALA A 74 8.31 -15.19 12.06
C ALA A 74 7.82 -14.82 13.47
N ARG A 75 6.56 -14.43 13.63
CA ARG A 75 5.98 -14.07 14.93
C ARG A 75 5.63 -15.28 15.79
N ASN A 76 5.01 -16.31 15.17
CA ASN A 76 4.53 -17.49 15.87
C ASN A 76 5.67 -18.34 16.44
N TYR A 77 6.78 -18.44 15.72
CA TYR A 77 7.93 -19.28 16.11
C TYR A 77 9.12 -18.46 16.62
N ARG A 78 8.88 -17.24 17.06
CA ARG A 78 9.90 -16.40 17.68
C ARG A 78 10.49 -17.09 18.92
N ALA A 79 11.82 -17.10 19.06
CA ALA A 79 12.51 -17.78 20.18
C ALA A 79 12.12 -17.23 21.55
N GLU A 80 11.84 -15.93 21.65
CA GLU A 80 11.40 -15.24 22.87
C GLU A 80 9.90 -15.41 23.16
N GLY A 81 9.19 -16.17 22.33
CA GLY A 81 7.75 -16.36 22.39
C GLY A 81 6.99 -15.49 21.41
N CYS A 82 5.76 -15.89 21.07
CA CYS A 82 4.87 -15.12 20.22
C CYS A 82 4.50 -13.80 20.91
N PRO A 83 4.74 -12.64 20.26
CA PRO A 83 4.29 -11.36 20.82
C PRO A 83 2.75 -11.26 20.79
N ASP A 84 2.20 -10.26 21.48
CA ASP A 84 0.78 -9.96 21.43
C ASP A 84 0.28 -9.84 19.98
N PRO A 85 -0.98 -10.22 19.69
CA PRO A 85 -1.54 -10.16 18.36
C PRO A 85 -1.44 -8.76 17.76
N MET A 86 -0.80 -8.65 16.59
CA MET A 86 -0.63 -7.38 15.87
C MET A 86 -1.90 -7.03 15.10
N PRO A 87 -2.39 -5.79 15.16
CA PRO A 87 -3.50 -5.34 14.33
C PRO A 87 -3.20 -5.43 12.83
N VAL A 88 -4.07 -6.11 12.08
CA VAL A 88 -4.05 -6.18 10.61
C VAL A 88 -5.42 -5.75 10.10
N TYR A 89 -5.46 -4.60 9.49
CA TYR A 89 -6.67 -4.06 8.87
C TYR A 89 -6.69 -4.44 7.39
N GLY A 90 -7.82 -4.92 6.91
CA GLY A 90 -7.96 -5.29 5.51
C GLY A 90 -9.43 -5.48 5.09
N PRO A 91 -9.68 -5.80 3.82
CA PRO A 91 -11.02 -6.15 3.35
C PRO A 91 -11.64 -7.30 4.15
N ALA A 92 -12.96 -7.46 4.04
CA ALA A 92 -13.64 -8.62 4.61
C ALA A 92 -13.04 -9.94 4.08
N GLY A 93 -12.88 -10.93 4.94
CA GLY A 93 -12.30 -12.22 4.58
C GLY A 93 -10.76 -12.29 4.58
N THR A 94 -10.06 -11.26 5.08
CA THR A 94 -8.59 -11.24 5.16
C THR A 94 -8.03 -12.45 5.92
N ALA A 95 -8.56 -12.75 7.09
CA ALA A 95 -8.10 -13.89 7.91
C ALA A 95 -8.25 -15.22 7.17
N GLU A 96 -9.40 -15.45 6.57
CA GLU A 96 -9.73 -16.67 5.82
C GLU A 96 -8.88 -16.79 4.55
N ARG A 97 -8.64 -15.68 3.85
CA ARG A 97 -7.81 -15.64 2.65
C ARG A 97 -6.37 -16.06 2.95
N LEU A 98 -5.79 -15.52 4.04
CA LEU A 98 -4.41 -15.82 4.45
C LEU A 98 -4.28 -17.25 4.99
N ALA A 99 -5.25 -17.73 5.76
CA ALA A 99 -5.26 -19.13 6.22
C ALA A 99 -5.27 -20.10 5.04
N ARG A 100 -6.12 -19.88 4.03
CA ARG A 100 -6.13 -20.69 2.80
C ARG A 100 -4.82 -20.58 2.01
N ALA A 101 -4.22 -19.40 1.93
CA ALA A 101 -2.95 -19.21 1.23
C ALA A 101 -1.80 -19.97 1.88
N TYR A 102 -1.86 -20.20 3.19
CA TYR A 102 -0.88 -20.97 3.97
C TYR A 102 -1.26 -22.45 4.15
N ASP A 103 -2.36 -22.90 3.56
CA ASP A 103 -2.90 -24.27 3.68
C ASP A 103 -3.17 -24.68 5.15
N MET A 104 -3.83 -23.79 5.92
CA MET A 104 -4.22 -24.04 7.30
C MET A 104 -5.74 -23.87 7.50
N PRO A 105 -6.33 -24.48 8.57
CA PRO A 105 -7.73 -24.24 8.91
C PRO A 105 -8.03 -22.77 9.12
N GLU A 106 -9.18 -22.28 8.66
CA GLU A 106 -9.59 -20.88 8.82
C GLU A 106 -9.85 -20.48 10.29
N ASN A 107 -10.07 -21.46 11.17
CA ASN A 107 -10.28 -21.27 12.60
C ASN A 107 -9.38 -22.23 13.40
N PRO A 108 -8.49 -21.74 14.29
CA PRO A 108 -8.21 -20.33 14.56
C PRO A 108 -7.48 -19.58 13.43
N GLY A 109 -6.88 -20.30 12.45
CA GLY A 109 -6.10 -19.69 11.39
C GLY A 109 -4.89 -18.94 11.96
N MET A 110 -4.73 -17.69 11.55
CA MET A 110 -3.64 -16.81 12.02
C MET A 110 -4.06 -15.87 13.16
N LYS A 111 -5.26 -16.05 13.75
CA LYS A 111 -5.89 -15.13 14.69
C LYS A 111 -5.20 -15.07 16.07
N GLU A 112 -4.33 -16.03 16.38
CA GLU A 112 -3.51 -15.99 17.61
C GLU A 112 -2.29 -15.05 17.48
N VAL A 113 -1.91 -14.71 16.23
CA VAL A 113 -0.74 -13.89 15.90
C VAL A 113 -1.15 -12.50 15.38
N PHE A 114 -2.31 -12.43 14.74
CA PHE A 114 -2.85 -11.20 14.16
C PHE A 114 -4.27 -10.91 14.65
N ASP A 115 -4.51 -9.66 15.05
CA ASP A 115 -5.84 -9.12 15.34
C ASP A 115 -6.43 -8.54 14.04
N PHE A 116 -7.19 -9.36 13.31
CA PHE A 116 -7.78 -8.96 12.03
C PHE A 116 -8.98 -8.05 12.21
N ARG A 117 -8.92 -6.88 11.57
CA ARG A 117 -9.96 -5.83 11.61
C ARG A 117 -10.42 -5.50 10.20
N THR A 118 -11.74 -5.62 9.97
CA THR A 118 -12.32 -5.34 8.65
C THR A 118 -12.39 -3.84 8.41
N LEU A 119 -11.87 -3.40 7.26
CA LEU A 119 -11.97 -2.02 6.78
C LEU A 119 -13.36 -1.72 6.23
N THR A 120 -13.78 -0.49 6.45
CA THR A 120 -14.96 0.12 5.80
C THR A 120 -14.61 1.56 5.46
N PRO A 121 -15.22 2.15 4.39
CA PRO A 121 -15.05 3.57 4.11
C PRO A 121 -15.35 4.45 5.31
N GLY A 122 -14.55 5.49 5.53
CA GLY A 122 -14.67 6.39 6.67
C GLY A 122 -13.33 6.80 7.24
N SER A 123 -13.25 7.01 8.55
CA SER A 123 -11.98 7.36 9.19
C SER A 123 -11.90 6.86 10.63
N PHE A 124 -10.67 6.55 11.09
CA PHE A 124 -10.38 6.12 12.46
C PHE A 124 -8.97 6.58 12.88
N ASP A 125 -8.72 6.57 14.18
CA ASP A 125 -7.40 6.89 14.71
C ASP A 125 -6.59 5.60 14.93
N LEU A 126 -5.30 5.63 14.57
CA LEU A 126 -4.38 4.51 14.70
C LEU A 126 -2.99 5.00 15.13
N GLY A 127 -2.65 4.79 16.41
CA GLY A 127 -1.45 5.39 17.00
C GLY A 127 -1.49 6.91 16.87
N PRO A 128 -0.46 7.56 16.33
CA PRO A 128 -0.41 9.01 16.12
C PRO A 128 -1.14 9.46 14.85
N PHE A 129 -1.66 8.52 14.06
CA PHE A 129 -2.24 8.80 12.75
C PHE A 129 -3.77 8.91 12.80
N ARG A 130 -4.30 9.82 11.99
CA ARG A 130 -5.68 9.78 11.52
C ARG A 130 -5.70 9.08 10.17
N ILE A 131 -6.45 7.98 10.05
CA ILE A 131 -6.57 7.18 8.83
C ILE A 131 -7.92 7.46 8.17
N GLY A 132 -7.92 7.98 6.94
CA GLY A 132 -9.06 8.02 6.05
C GLY A 132 -9.04 6.80 5.12
N VAL A 133 -10.21 6.22 4.86
CA VAL A 133 -10.38 5.04 4.01
C VAL A 133 -11.44 5.31 2.97
N ALA A 134 -11.12 5.12 1.70
CA ALA A 134 -12.08 5.15 0.60
C ALA A 134 -12.04 3.83 -0.17
N GLN A 135 -13.20 3.35 -0.61
CA GLN A 135 -13.27 2.23 -1.52
C GLN A 135 -12.90 2.72 -2.93
N VAL A 136 -12.15 1.93 -3.69
CA VAL A 136 -11.68 2.28 -5.03
C VAL A 136 -12.09 1.24 -6.07
N ASN A 137 -11.89 1.56 -7.34
CA ASN A 137 -12.35 0.74 -8.46
C ASN A 137 -11.34 -0.36 -8.80
N HIS A 138 -11.60 -1.56 -8.29
CA HIS A 138 -10.78 -2.74 -8.59
C HIS A 138 -11.68 -3.99 -8.67
N PRO A 139 -11.28 -5.10 -9.35
CA PRO A 139 -12.12 -6.30 -9.48
C PRO A 139 -12.46 -7.01 -8.17
N VAL A 140 -11.72 -6.71 -7.09
CA VAL A 140 -11.99 -7.18 -5.72
C VAL A 140 -12.17 -5.99 -4.80
N ASP A 141 -12.69 -6.20 -3.58
CA ASP A 141 -12.75 -5.14 -2.57
C ASP A 141 -11.37 -4.54 -2.34
N ALA A 142 -11.22 -3.26 -2.67
CA ALA A 142 -9.97 -2.53 -2.57
C ALA A 142 -10.18 -1.14 -1.97
N PHE A 143 -9.19 -0.68 -1.20
CA PHE A 143 -9.23 0.56 -0.45
C PHE A 143 -7.97 1.40 -0.69
N ALA A 144 -8.17 2.71 -0.79
CA ALA A 144 -7.13 3.72 -0.67
C ALA A 144 -7.08 4.24 0.76
N PHE A 145 -5.92 4.74 1.17
CA PHE A 145 -5.68 5.26 2.51
C PHE A 145 -5.16 6.69 2.46
N ARG A 146 -5.73 7.55 3.32
CA ARG A 146 -5.17 8.84 3.68
C ARG A 146 -4.62 8.75 5.09
N ILE A 147 -3.34 9.03 5.27
CA ILE A 147 -2.63 9.02 6.54
C ILE A 147 -2.29 10.47 6.91
N GLU A 148 -2.82 10.94 8.03
CA GLU A 148 -2.59 12.30 8.50
C GLU A 148 -1.85 12.28 9.84
N HIS A 149 -0.85 13.17 9.98
CA HIS A 149 -0.10 13.40 11.21
C HIS A 149 0.45 14.82 11.24
N ALA A 150 0.25 15.52 12.35
CA ALA A 150 0.79 16.88 12.60
C ALA A 150 0.54 17.88 11.44
N GLY A 151 -0.65 17.84 10.83
CA GLY A 151 -1.07 18.72 9.73
C GLY A 151 -0.45 18.37 8.37
N ARG A 152 0.19 17.22 8.25
CA ARG A 152 0.71 16.66 7.00
C ARG A 152 -0.10 15.45 6.57
N SER A 153 -0.08 15.15 5.27
CA SER A 153 -0.87 14.05 4.71
C SER A 153 -0.15 13.28 3.60
N LEU A 154 -0.31 11.97 3.65
CA LEU A 154 0.05 11.00 2.62
C LEU A 154 -1.22 10.32 2.14
N VAL A 155 -1.41 10.18 0.83
CA VAL A 155 -2.44 9.28 0.28
C VAL A 155 -1.79 8.15 -0.50
N TYR A 156 -2.21 6.92 -0.23
CA TYR A 156 -1.85 5.71 -0.99
C TYR A 156 -3.09 5.19 -1.71
N SER A 157 -2.99 5.02 -3.02
CA SER A 157 -4.13 4.63 -3.86
C SER A 157 -4.58 3.17 -3.68
N GLY A 158 -3.68 2.27 -3.22
CA GLY A 158 -3.85 0.85 -3.53
C GLY A 158 -3.89 0.63 -5.04
N ASP A 159 -4.48 -0.48 -5.49
CA ASP A 159 -4.74 -0.74 -6.90
C ASP A 159 -6.13 -0.23 -7.28
N THR A 160 -6.22 0.50 -8.38
CA THR A 160 -7.48 1.11 -8.80
C THR A 160 -7.47 1.53 -10.27
N GLY A 161 -8.60 1.44 -10.93
CA GLY A 161 -8.89 2.27 -12.11
C GLY A 161 -9.31 3.69 -11.71
N GLU A 162 -9.82 4.47 -12.65
CA GLU A 162 -10.31 5.84 -12.37
C GLU A 162 -11.34 5.82 -11.22
N SER A 163 -11.13 6.68 -10.20
CA SER A 163 -11.95 6.72 -8.99
C SER A 163 -12.13 8.14 -8.47
N ALA A 164 -13.38 8.61 -8.44
CA ALA A 164 -13.74 9.91 -7.86
C ALA A 164 -13.52 9.93 -6.34
N ASP A 165 -13.74 8.79 -5.66
CA ASP A 165 -13.53 8.67 -4.22
C ASP A 165 -12.03 8.77 -3.86
N LEU A 166 -11.15 8.25 -4.74
CA LEU A 166 -9.70 8.45 -4.58
C LEU A 166 -9.31 9.92 -4.74
N VAL A 167 -9.87 10.62 -5.73
CA VAL A 167 -9.62 12.06 -5.93
C VAL A 167 -10.05 12.86 -4.70
N GLU A 168 -11.23 12.57 -4.16
CA GLU A 168 -11.71 13.24 -2.94
C GLU A 168 -10.84 12.94 -1.72
N LEU A 169 -10.44 11.65 -1.55
CA LEU A 169 -9.54 11.24 -0.46
C LEU A 169 -8.18 11.95 -0.56
N ALA A 170 -7.68 12.14 -1.79
CA ALA A 170 -6.38 12.76 -2.06
C ALA A 170 -6.38 14.28 -2.05
N ARG A 171 -7.54 14.93 -1.79
CA ARG A 171 -7.66 16.40 -1.82
C ARG A 171 -6.59 17.08 -0.99
N ASP A 172 -5.84 18.00 -1.63
CA ASP A 172 -4.79 18.82 -1.04
C ASP A 172 -3.69 18.05 -0.27
N THR A 173 -3.48 16.77 -0.62
CA THR A 173 -2.46 15.95 0.05
C THR A 173 -1.03 16.45 -0.20
N ASP A 174 -0.15 16.32 0.80
CA ASP A 174 1.26 16.69 0.66
C ASP A 174 2.02 15.72 -0.25
N LEU A 175 1.71 14.40 -0.16
CA LEU A 175 2.26 13.37 -1.03
C LEU A 175 1.17 12.40 -1.48
N PHE A 176 1.03 12.23 -2.79
CA PHE A 176 0.15 11.24 -3.39
C PHE A 176 0.99 10.08 -3.95
N LEU A 177 0.97 8.94 -3.27
CA LEU A 177 1.57 7.69 -3.71
C LEU A 177 0.52 6.92 -4.52
N CYS A 178 0.60 7.02 -5.84
CA CYS A 178 -0.43 6.54 -6.75
C CYS A 178 0.10 5.45 -7.67
N GLU A 179 -0.66 4.37 -7.81
CA GLU A 179 -0.37 3.32 -8.76
C GLU A 179 -0.34 3.83 -10.21
N ALA A 180 0.46 3.19 -11.07
CA ALA A 180 0.49 3.45 -12.49
C ALA A 180 0.96 2.19 -13.25
N ALA A 181 0.20 1.10 -13.11
CA ALA A 181 0.59 -0.19 -13.67
C ALA A 181 0.46 -0.25 -15.19
N TYR A 182 -0.53 0.44 -15.76
CA TYR A 182 -0.84 0.43 -17.19
C TYR A 182 -0.06 1.47 -17.98
N ILE A 183 -0.01 1.27 -19.30
CA ILE A 183 0.51 2.23 -20.28
C ILE A 183 -0.64 2.74 -21.15
N ASP A 184 -0.76 4.04 -21.26
CA ASP A 184 -1.76 4.69 -22.11
C ASP A 184 -1.62 4.24 -23.58
N GLY A 185 -2.74 3.89 -24.19
CA GLY A 185 -2.81 3.37 -25.57
C GLY A 185 -2.38 1.91 -25.76
N ARG A 186 -1.72 1.27 -24.75
CA ARG A 186 -1.40 -0.17 -24.77
C ARG A 186 -2.47 -0.99 -24.08
N ASP A 187 -2.80 -0.59 -22.84
CA ASP A 187 -3.69 -1.35 -21.96
C ASP A 187 -5.11 -0.79 -22.05
N THR A 188 -6.08 -1.67 -22.31
CA THR A 188 -7.46 -1.27 -22.63
C THR A 188 -8.47 -1.64 -21.56
N TYR A 189 -8.08 -2.45 -20.56
CA TYR A 189 -8.94 -2.80 -19.43
C TYR A 189 -9.16 -1.59 -18.53
N ARG A 190 -10.43 -1.24 -18.30
CA ARG A 190 -10.81 -0.17 -17.39
C ARG A 190 -11.15 -0.74 -16.00
N ALA A 191 -11.13 0.12 -14.99
CA ALA A 191 -11.48 -0.25 -13.61
C ALA A 191 -10.60 -1.36 -12.98
N VAL A 192 -9.35 -1.48 -13.42
CA VAL A 192 -8.37 -2.40 -12.83
C VAL A 192 -7.16 -1.62 -12.34
N HIS A 193 -6.51 -0.86 -13.24
CA HIS A 193 -5.35 -0.04 -12.93
C HIS A 193 -5.39 1.30 -13.66
N LEU A 194 -4.64 2.26 -13.13
CA LEU A 194 -4.33 3.53 -13.79
C LEU A 194 -3.09 3.38 -14.68
N ASN A 195 -2.96 4.28 -15.64
CA ASN A 195 -1.72 4.58 -16.32
C ASN A 195 -1.13 5.91 -15.81
N GLY A 196 0.07 6.28 -16.29
CA GLY A 196 0.76 7.49 -15.84
C GLY A 196 -0.07 8.77 -16.06
N ARG A 197 -0.74 8.91 -17.23
CA ARG A 197 -1.59 10.07 -17.52
C ARG A 197 -2.78 10.15 -16.55
N GLU A 198 -3.48 9.06 -16.34
CA GLU A 198 -4.62 9.00 -15.42
C GLU A 198 -4.21 9.29 -13.97
N ALA A 199 -3.04 8.78 -13.51
CA ALA A 199 -2.49 9.13 -12.20
C ALA A 199 -2.20 10.65 -12.09
N GLY A 200 -1.66 11.28 -13.15
CA GLY A 200 -1.45 12.72 -13.24
C GLY A 200 -2.77 13.52 -13.22
N GLU A 201 -3.80 13.05 -13.92
CA GLU A 201 -5.14 13.64 -13.91
C GLU A 201 -5.78 13.57 -12.52
N HIS A 202 -5.64 12.44 -11.80
CA HIS A 202 -6.10 12.32 -10.41
C HIS A 202 -5.35 13.28 -9.48
N ALA A 203 -4.01 13.39 -9.61
CA ALA A 203 -3.21 14.31 -8.82
C ALA A 203 -3.60 15.79 -9.05
N THR A 204 -3.88 16.14 -10.32
CA THR A 204 -4.37 17.48 -10.69
C THR A 204 -5.74 17.77 -10.11
N ALA A 205 -6.70 16.84 -10.27
CA ALA A 205 -8.06 16.99 -9.77
C ALA A 205 -8.10 17.07 -8.22
N ALA A 206 -7.21 16.32 -7.56
CA ALA A 206 -7.07 16.35 -6.10
C ALA A 206 -6.34 17.60 -5.56
N GLY A 207 -5.61 18.34 -6.40
CA GLY A 207 -4.73 19.41 -5.92
C GLY A 207 -3.55 18.90 -5.10
N ALA A 208 -3.10 17.67 -5.34
CA ALA A 208 -1.97 17.08 -4.65
C ALA A 208 -0.70 17.94 -4.83
N ARG A 209 0.18 18.00 -3.83
CA ARG A 209 1.41 18.81 -3.90
C ARG A 209 2.57 18.09 -4.56
N ARG A 210 2.61 16.76 -4.47
CA ARG A 210 3.64 15.89 -5.05
C ARG A 210 3.02 14.55 -5.43
N LEU A 211 3.34 14.05 -6.62
CA LEU A 211 2.94 12.74 -7.11
C LEU A 211 4.14 11.79 -7.14
N VAL A 212 3.98 10.62 -6.53
CA VAL A 212 4.94 9.51 -6.60
C VAL A 212 4.22 8.32 -7.23
N LEU A 213 4.64 7.93 -8.43
CA LEU A 213 4.11 6.77 -9.14
C LEU A 213 4.66 5.48 -8.54
N THR A 214 3.81 4.51 -8.32
CA THR A 214 4.18 3.23 -7.72
C THR A 214 3.43 2.07 -8.37
N HIS A 215 3.61 0.85 -7.88
CA HIS A 215 2.96 -0.37 -8.36
C HIS A 215 3.17 -0.58 -9.87
N ILE A 216 4.36 -0.25 -10.38
CA ILE A 216 4.69 -0.39 -11.79
C ILE A 216 5.27 -1.77 -12.04
N PRO A 217 4.60 -2.62 -12.85
CA PRO A 217 5.10 -3.96 -13.16
C PRO A 217 6.43 -3.93 -13.91
N PRO A 218 7.30 -4.96 -13.75
CA PRO A 218 8.62 -5.00 -14.40
C PRO A 218 8.60 -4.93 -15.94
N TRP A 219 7.48 -5.29 -16.58
CA TRP A 219 7.29 -5.17 -18.02
C TRP A 219 6.79 -3.80 -18.49
N THR A 220 6.54 -2.86 -17.56
CA THR A 220 6.02 -1.53 -17.87
C THR A 220 7.15 -0.51 -17.87
N ASP A 221 7.21 0.35 -18.88
CA ASP A 221 8.17 1.46 -18.96
C ASP A 221 7.78 2.56 -17.96
N ALA A 222 8.40 2.54 -16.80
CA ALA A 222 8.15 3.49 -15.72
C ALA A 222 8.47 4.95 -16.12
N GLU A 223 9.49 5.16 -16.94
CA GLU A 223 9.84 6.50 -17.43
C GLU A 223 8.81 7.04 -18.43
N ARG A 224 8.15 6.17 -19.20
CA ARG A 224 7.02 6.56 -20.02
C ARG A 224 5.86 7.01 -19.14
N ASN A 225 5.48 6.22 -18.11
CA ASN A 225 4.42 6.61 -17.18
C ASN A 225 4.72 7.92 -16.47
N ARG A 226 5.99 8.15 -16.09
CA ARG A 226 6.41 9.43 -15.50
C ARG A 226 6.17 10.60 -16.46
N ARG A 227 6.60 10.48 -17.72
CA ARG A 227 6.37 11.54 -18.73
C ARG A 227 4.89 11.76 -19.03
N ASP A 228 4.11 10.68 -19.09
CA ASP A 228 2.67 10.77 -19.34
C ASP A 228 1.98 11.50 -18.17
N ALA A 229 2.40 11.23 -16.91
CA ALA A 229 1.91 11.93 -15.73
C ALA A 229 2.32 13.41 -15.71
N GLU A 230 3.57 13.76 -16.07
CA GLU A 230 4.04 15.14 -16.21
C GLU A 230 3.26 15.94 -17.26
N GLY A 231 2.72 15.27 -18.27
CA GLY A 231 1.84 15.89 -19.27
C GLY A 231 0.44 16.25 -18.70
N ALA A 232 0.01 15.63 -17.63
CA ALA A 232 -1.32 15.80 -17.03
C ALA A 232 -1.29 16.50 -15.65
N TYR A 233 -0.12 16.63 -15.01
CA TYR A 233 0.04 17.21 -13.69
C TYR A 233 1.23 18.18 -13.66
N ALA A 234 0.99 19.41 -13.21
CA ALA A 234 1.99 20.48 -13.20
C ALA A 234 2.95 20.45 -11.99
N GLY A 235 2.67 19.63 -10.99
CA GLY A 235 3.52 19.49 -9.80
C GLY A 235 4.66 18.48 -10.02
N PRO A 236 5.48 18.25 -8.98
CA PRO A 236 6.59 17.29 -9.05
C PRO A 236 6.09 15.85 -9.23
N VAL A 237 6.65 15.13 -10.21
CA VAL A 237 6.37 13.71 -10.47
C VAL A 237 7.64 12.89 -10.30
N GLU A 238 7.55 11.83 -9.51
CA GLU A 238 8.63 10.86 -9.31
C GLU A 238 8.13 9.43 -9.50
N VAL A 239 9.05 8.50 -9.79
CA VAL A 239 8.78 7.06 -9.74
C VAL A 239 9.35 6.51 -8.45
N ALA A 240 8.54 5.79 -7.67
CA ALA A 240 8.97 5.10 -6.46
C ALA A 240 10.10 4.11 -6.76
N ARG A 241 11.05 4.03 -5.85
CA ARG A 241 12.14 3.05 -5.89
C ARG A 241 12.29 2.43 -4.52
N ALA A 242 12.55 1.12 -4.47
CA ALA A 242 12.80 0.44 -3.20
C ALA A 242 13.98 1.11 -2.46
N GLY A 243 13.78 1.43 -1.18
CA GLY A 243 14.72 2.17 -0.35
C GLY A 243 14.57 3.68 -0.39
N ALA A 244 13.74 4.25 -1.27
CA ALA A 244 13.48 5.69 -1.26
C ALA A 244 12.78 6.11 0.05
N VAL A 245 13.15 7.27 0.57
CA VAL A 245 12.59 7.86 1.79
C VAL A 245 12.04 9.24 1.49
N TYR A 246 10.83 9.51 1.96
CA TYR A 246 10.14 10.79 1.82
C TYR A 246 9.80 11.34 3.19
N GLU A 247 10.27 12.54 3.50
CA GLU A 247 9.81 13.32 4.64
C GLU A 247 8.57 14.14 4.23
N ILE A 248 7.51 14.06 5.04
CA ILE A 248 6.19 14.65 4.78
C ILE A 248 5.77 15.58 5.91
#